data_a771a7b9e0067ca6d4066be334130e34
#
_entry.id   a771a7b9e0067ca6d4066be334130e34
#
_cell.length_a   1.000
_cell.length_b   1.000
_cell.length_c   1.000
_cell.angle_alpha   90.00
_cell.angle_beta   90.00
_cell.angle_gamma   90.00
#
_symmetry.space_group_name_H-M   'P 1'
#
loop_
_entity.id
_entity.type
_entity.pdbx_description
1 polymer ?
#
loop_
_entity_poly.entity_id
_entity_poly.type
_entity_poly.pdbx_seq_one_letter_code
_entity_poly.pdbx_strand_id
1 'polypeptide(L)'
;MEQTANFYDVVVIGGGPAGLTAALYLARARYRVVVVEKDHFGGQITITSEVVNYPGVGRTSGTELTETMRKQAEGFGAEFLLAEVTGLERSGDVKTVRTGRGDLKCFGILLATGAHPRMVGFQGEEQFRGRGVAYCATCDGEFFTGKDVFVVGGGFAAAEESVFLTKYARQVTILIREDDFTCAQATADAARSHEKITCLLYTSPSPRDLWRSRMPSSA
;
A
#
# COMPACT_ATOMS: atom_id res chain seq x y z
N MET A 1 -5.62 37.04 19.02
CA MET A 1 -6.11 36.52 17.73
C MET A 1 -5.18 35.45 17.12
N GLU A 2 -4.23 34.92 17.89
CA GLU A 2 -3.29 33.86 17.43
C GLU A 2 -3.82 32.43 17.57
N GLN A 3 -4.92 32.21 18.28
CA GLN A 3 -5.45 30.87 18.58
C GLN A 3 -6.25 30.22 17.44
N THR A 4 -6.59 30.91 16.37
CA THR A 4 -7.39 30.38 15.27
C THR A 4 -6.58 29.82 14.10
N ALA A 5 -5.30 30.12 14.00
CA ALA A 5 -4.46 29.71 12.87
C ALA A 5 -4.36 28.17 12.74
N ASN A 6 -4.25 27.45 13.87
CA ASN A 6 -4.07 26.00 13.91
C ASN A 6 -5.31 25.21 14.40
N PHE A 7 -6.51 25.81 14.33
CA PHE A 7 -7.74 25.15 14.73
C PHE A 7 -8.58 24.78 13.50
N TYR A 8 -8.94 23.51 13.39
CA TYR A 8 -9.69 22.92 12.27
C TYR A 8 -10.95 22.21 12.77
N ASP A 9 -11.96 22.09 11.93
CA ASP A 9 -13.08 21.19 12.23
C ASP A 9 -12.60 19.74 12.19
N VAL A 10 -11.85 19.38 11.15
CA VAL A 10 -11.30 18.03 10.97
C VAL A 10 -9.85 18.08 10.51
N VAL A 11 -9.01 17.27 11.16
CA VAL A 11 -7.66 16.94 10.69
C VAL A 11 -7.70 15.55 10.05
N VAL A 12 -7.34 15.47 8.77
CA VAL A 12 -7.20 14.21 8.04
C VAL A 12 -5.72 13.80 8.06
N ILE A 13 -5.43 12.62 8.56
CA ILE A 13 -4.07 12.07 8.64
C ILE A 13 -3.87 11.05 7.53
N GLY A 14 -3.03 11.40 6.56
CA GLY A 14 -2.73 10.64 5.35
C GLY A 14 -3.27 11.29 4.10
N GLY A 15 -2.37 11.59 3.15
CA GLY A 15 -2.62 12.29 1.89
C GLY A 15 -2.82 11.39 0.68
N GLY A 16 -3.17 10.11 0.88
CA GLY A 16 -3.54 9.18 -0.19
C GLY A 16 -4.97 9.40 -0.69
N PRO A 17 -5.46 8.58 -1.66
CA PRO A 17 -6.79 8.74 -2.25
C PRO A 17 -7.93 8.83 -1.25
N ALA A 18 -7.87 8.06 -0.16
CA ALA A 18 -8.88 8.08 0.89
C ALA A 18 -8.92 9.44 1.62
N GLY A 19 -7.75 9.95 2.02
CA GLY A 19 -7.64 11.25 2.70
C GLY A 19 -8.00 12.41 1.77
N LEU A 20 -7.58 12.38 0.52
CA LEU A 20 -7.91 13.39 -0.49
C LEU A 20 -9.43 13.43 -0.76
N THR A 21 -10.07 12.25 -0.86
CA THR A 21 -11.52 12.16 -1.01
C THR A 21 -12.25 12.71 0.20
N ALA A 22 -11.82 12.35 1.41
CA ALA A 22 -12.42 12.85 2.65
C ALA A 22 -12.30 14.38 2.72
N ALA A 23 -11.11 14.92 2.43
CA ALA A 23 -10.86 16.36 2.43
C ALA A 23 -11.74 17.10 1.42
N LEU A 24 -11.91 16.56 0.21
CA LEU A 24 -12.79 17.09 -0.81
C LEU A 24 -14.21 17.28 -0.27
N TYR A 25 -14.79 16.21 0.29
CA TYR A 25 -16.19 16.25 0.75
C TYR A 25 -16.37 17.08 2.02
N LEU A 26 -15.41 17.06 2.94
CA LEU A 26 -15.43 17.89 4.14
C LEU A 26 -15.34 19.39 3.77
N ALA A 27 -14.40 19.76 2.91
CA ALA A 27 -14.26 21.15 2.46
C ALA A 27 -15.48 21.61 1.66
N ARG A 28 -16.04 20.76 0.80
CA ARG A 28 -17.29 21.04 0.09
C ARG A 28 -18.46 21.27 1.04
N ALA A 29 -18.50 20.56 2.18
CA ALA A 29 -19.47 20.76 3.24
C ALA A 29 -19.19 21.99 4.13
N ARG A 30 -18.18 22.81 3.76
CA ARG A 30 -17.79 24.04 4.44
C ARG A 30 -17.11 23.82 5.80
N TYR A 31 -16.61 22.63 6.08
CA TYR A 31 -15.74 22.39 7.21
C TYR A 31 -14.33 22.91 6.91
N ARG A 32 -13.69 23.52 7.90
CA ARG A 32 -12.27 23.84 7.83
C ARG A 32 -11.46 22.56 8.03
N VAL A 33 -10.80 22.09 6.97
CA VAL A 33 -10.10 20.80 6.96
C VAL A 33 -8.65 20.99 6.53
N VAL A 34 -7.75 20.27 7.21
CA VAL A 34 -6.35 20.12 6.79
C VAL A 34 -6.01 18.66 6.63
N VAL A 35 -5.31 18.33 5.54
CA VAL A 35 -4.71 17.02 5.30
C VAL A 35 -3.23 17.07 5.72
N VAL A 36 -2.84 16.18 6.61
CA VAL A 36 -1.45 16.08 7.08
C VAL A 36 -0.82 14.82 6.47
N GLU A 37 0.28 14.99 5.76
CA GLU A 37 1.03 13.91 5.14
C GLU A 37 2.52 14.04 5.48
N LYS A 38 3.19 12.92 5.75
CA LYS A 38 4.59 12.94 6.19
C LYS A 38 5.59 13.06 5.04
N ASP A 39 5.28 12.44 3.89
CA ASP A 39 6.20 12.30 2.77
C ASP A 39 5.76 13.13 1.56
N HIS A 40 4.87 12.58 0.75
CA HIS A 40 4.31 13.22 -0.44
C HIS A 40 2.84 12.90 -0.56
N PHE A 41 2.08 13.86 -1.07
CA PHE A 41 0.66 13.67 -1.30
C PHE A 41 0.43 12.71 -2.47
N GLY A 42 -0.58 11.85 -2.33
CA GLY A 42 -0.95 10.85 -3.31
C GLY A 42 -0.88 9.40 -2.79
N GLY A 43 0.01 9.13 -1.82
CA GLY A 43 0.12 7.81 -1.20
C GLY A 43 0.66 6.73 -2.14
N GLN A 44 0.38 5.46 -1.84
CA GLN A 44 0.95 4.30 -2.53
C GLN A 44 0.68 4.25 -4.03
N ILE A 45 -0.45 4.76 -4.50
CA ILE A 45 -0.81 4.68 -5.92
C ILE A 45 0.12 5.49 -6.83
N THR A 46 0.87 6.46 -6.28
CA THR A 46 1.82 7.29 -7.05
C THR A 46 2.95 6.49 -7.70
N ILE A 47 3.26 5.29 -7.19
CA ILE A 47 4.25 4.40 -7.80
C ILE A 47 3.71 3.70 -9.04
N THR A 48 2.40 3.69 -9.25
CA THR A 48 1.74 3.02 -10.38
C THR A 48 1.83 3.91 -11.62
N SER A 49 2.51 3.41 -12.64
CA SER A 49 2.71 4.15 -13.90
C SER A 49 1.42 4.29 -14.71
N GLU A 50 0.50 3.35 -14.56
CA GLU A 50 -0.75 3.29 -15.31
C GLU A 50 -1.90 2.80 -14.44
N VAL A 51 -2.95 3.61 -14.34
CA VAL A 51 -4.22 3.31 -13.66
C VAL A 51 -5.32 3.27 -14.71
N VAL A 52 -5.99 2.12 -14.86
CA VAL A 52 -7.06 1.89 -15.84
C VAL A 52 -8.40 1.51 -15.20
N ASN A 53 -8.41 1.29 -13.90
CA ASN A 53 -9.52 0.73 -13.13
C ASN A 53 -10.14 1.70 -12.12
N TYR A 54 -9.88 3.01 -12.23
CA TYR A 54 -10.52 4.02 -11.40
C TYR A 54 -11.80 4.53 -12.09
N PRO A 55 -13.00 4.29 -11.53
CA PRO A 55 -14.26 4.65 -12.20
C PRO A 55 -14.34 6.15 -12.50
N GLY A 56 -14.78 6.49 -13.71
CA GLY A 56 -14.95 7.88 -14.15
C GLY A 56 -13.67 8.57 -14.64
N VAL A 57 -12.52 7.91 -14.56
CA VAL A 57 -11.25 8.40 -15.07
C VAL A 57 -10.74 7.45 -16.15
N GLY A 58 -10.31 7.98 -17.29
CA GLY A 58 -9.65 7.18 -18.31
C GLY A 58 -8.24 6.74 -17.88
N ARG A 59 -7.47 6.19 -18.80
CA ARG A 59 -6.07 5.82 -18.57
C ARG A 59 -5.27 7.01 -18.06
N THR A 60 -4.62 6.87 -16.90
CA THR A 60 -3.84 7.91 -16.25
C THR A 60 -2.72 7.29 -15.40
N SER A 61 -1.78 8.06 -14.91
CA SER A 61 -0.84 7.62 -13.87
C SER A 61 -1.42 7.81 -12.47
N GLY A 62 -0.90 7.07 -11.48
CA GLY A 62 -1.31 7.28 -10.08
C GLY A 62 -0.97 8.68 -9.57
N THR A 63 0.13 9.26 -10.05
CA THR A 63 0.51 10.65 -9.72
C THR A 63 -0.48 11.66 -10.27
N GLU A 64 -0.85 11.57 -11.56
CA GLU A 64 -1.81 12.48 -12.18
C GLU A 64 -3.20 12.37 -11.56
N LEU A 65 -3.64 11.14 -11.27
CA LEU A 65 -4.91 10.89 -10.58
C LEU A 65 -4.96 11.61 -9.24
N THR A 66 -3.97 11.38 -8.39
CA THR A 66 -3.95 11.95 -7.03
C THR A 66 -3.70 13.45 -7.01
N GLU A 67 -2.93 13.98 -7.95
CA GLU A 67 -2.78 15.42 -8.12
C GLU A 67 -4.11 16.08 -8.53
N THR A 68 -4.89 15.44 -9.39
CA THR A 68 -6.23 15.88 -9.76
C THR A 68 -7.16 15.90 -8.53
N MET A 69 -7.15 14.83 -7.73
CA MET A 69 -7.94 14.75 -6.49
C MET A 69 -7.54 15.83 -5.49
N ARG A 70 -6.25 16.08 -5.34
CA ARG A 70 -5.72 17.13 -4.46
C ARG A 70 -6.19 18.51 -4.90
N LYS A 71 -6.04 18.86 -6.20
CA LYS A 71 -6.50 20.13 -6.76
C LYS A 71 -8.01 20.35 -6.59
N GLN A 72 -8.80 19.29 -6.72
CA GLN A 72 -10.24 19.38 -6.44
C GLN A 72 -10.52 19.74 -4.98
N ALA A 73 -9.83 19.08 -4.02
CA ALA A 73 -9.99 19.38 -2.60
C ALA A 73 -9.52 20.80 -2.26
N GLU A 74 -8.38 21.25 -2.80
CA GLU A 74 -7.89 22.64 -2.69
C GLU A 74 -8.88 23.65 -3.23
N GLY A 75 -9.52 23.34 -4.37
CA GLY A 75 -10.54 24.21 -4.98
C GLY A 75 -11.78 24.43 -4.10
N PHE A 76 -12.06 23.54 -3.15
CA PHE A 76 -13.10 23.70 -2.13
C PHE A 76 -12.58 24.28 -0.81
N GLY A 77 -11.29 24.53 -0.69
CA GLY A 77 -10.68 25.19 0.48
C GLY A 77 -10.03 24.22 1.47
N ALA A 78 -9.76 22.97 1.09
CA ALA A 78 -8.94 22.07 1.92
C ALA A 78 -7.50 22.58 2.01
N GLU A 79 -6.94 22.59 3.22
CA GLU A 79 -5.55 22.93 3.47
C GLU A 79 -4.68 21.68 3.47
N PHE A 80 -3.38 21.81 3.13
CA PHE A 80 -2.44 20.70 3.04
C PHE A 80 -1.17 21.02 3.80
N LEU A 81 -0.78 20.12 4.70
CA LEU A 81 0.41 20.28 5.54
C LEU A 81 1.34 19.06 5.38
N LEU A 82 2.55 19.30 4.90
CA LEU A 82 3.59 18.29 4.86
C LEU A 82 4.28 18.24 6.22
N ALA A 83 3.90 17.29 7.05
CA ALA A 83 4.45 17.08 8.38
C ALA A 83 4.20 15.65 8.87
N GLU A 84 5.10 15.13 9.67
CA GLU A 84 4.90 13.86 10.38
C GLU A 84 4.00 14.07 11.61
N VAL A 85 3.00 13.21 11.77
CA VAL A 85 2.18 13.16 12.99
C VAL A 85 2.88 12.27 14.01
N THR A 86 3.23 12.87 15.14
CA THR A 86 4.00 12.21 16.20
C THR A 86 3.16 11.78 17.40
N GLY A 87 1.93 12.29 17.51
CA GLY A 87 1.05 11.94 18.62
C GLY A 87 -0.36 12.48 18.48
N LEU A 88 -1.28 11.88 19.23
CA LEU A 88 -2.70 12.26 19.28
C LEU A 88 -3.16 12.38 20.73
N GLU A 89 -3.81 13.49 21.06
CA GLU A 89 -4.57 13.64 22.32
C GLU A 89 -6.07 13.66 21.97
N ARG A 90 -6.81 12.74 22.58
CA ARG A 90 -8.22 12.48 22.26
C ARG A 90 -9.19 12.81 23.39
N SER A 91 -8.70 13.30 24.52
CA SER A 91 -9.53 13.64 25.69
C SER A 91 -10.28 14.96 25.45
N GLY A 92 -11.56 14.97 25.81
CA GLY A 92 -12.42 16.16 25.67
C GLY A 92 -12.97 16.39 24.26
N ASP A 93 -13.63 17.53 24.09
CA ASP A 93 -14.29 17.90 22.83
C ASP A 93 -13.27 18.32 21.76
N VAL A 94 -12.20 18.99 22.17
CA VAL A 94 -11.11 19.42 21.31
C VAL A 94 -9.98 18.40 21.36
N LYS A 95 -9.61 17.84 20.21
CA LYS A 95 -8.50 16.92 20.02
C LYS A 95 -7.25 17.68 19.63
N THR A 96 -6.08 17.12 19.92
CA THR A 96 -4.79 17.67 19.46
C THR A 96 -4.05 16.66 18.64
N VAL A 97 -3.62 17.07 17.43
CA VAL A 97 -2.73 16.31 16.55
C VAL A 97 -1.35 16.96 16.63
N ARG A 98 -0.40 16.25 17.23
CA ARG A 98 0.99 16.72 17.32
C ARG A 98 1.73 16.44 16.04
N THR A 99 2.38 17.45 15.50
CA THR A 99 3.17 17.32 14.27
C THR A 99 4.57 17.91 14.45
N GLY A 100 5.49 17.53 13.57
CA GLY A 100 6.83 18.11 13.52
C GLY A 100 6.87 19.63 13.19
N ARG A 101 5.70 20.21 12.81
CA ARG A 101 5.54 21.64 12.51
C ARG A 101 4.63 22.38 13.50
N GLY A 102 4.32 21.77 14.65
CA GLY A 102 3.46 22.32 15.69
C GLY A 102 2.14 21.55 15.82
N ASP A 103 1.43 21.87 16.88
CA ASP A 103 0.18 21.20 17.23
C ASP A 103 -1.01 21.78 16.48
N LEU A 104 -1.86 20.89 15.96
CA LEU A 104 -3.13 21.21 15.34
C LEU A 104 -4.26 20.81 16.30
N LYS A 105 -5.21 21.72 16.50
CA LYS A 105 -6.42 21.45 17.30
C LYS A 105 -7.60 21.21 16.38
N CYS A 106 -8.47 20.27 16.74
CA CYS A 106 -9.64 19.95 15.93
C CYS A 106 -10.77 19.31 16.76
N PHE A 107 -11.98 19.32 16.19
CA PHE A 107 -13.11 18.57 16.74
C PHE A 107 -13.07 17.10 16.31
N GLY A 108 -12.64 16.81 15.08
CA GLY A 108 -12.56 15.48 14.49
C GLY A 108 -11.19 15.12 13.94
N ILE A 109 -10.82 13.85 14.07
CA ILE A 109 -9.62 13.27 13.43
C ILE A 109 -10.09 12.14 12.51
N LEU A 110 -9.66 12.17 11.25
CA LEU A 110 -9.89 11.12 10.28
C LEU A 110 -8.55 10.44 9.96
N LEU A 111 -8.47 9.14 10.22
CA LEU A 111 -7.28 8.34 9.94
C LEU A 111 -7.39 7.72 8.53
N ALA A 112 -6.54 8.16 7.63
CA ALA A 112 -6.43 7.69 6.24
C ALA A 112 -4.99 7.29 5.91
N THR A 113 -4.29 6.71 6.88
CA THR A 113 -2.85 6.44 6.84
C THR A 113 -2.44 5.35 5.84
N GLY A 114 -3.42 4.63 5.29
CA GLY A 114 -3.16 3.56 4.34
C GLY A 114 -2.44 2.36 4.95
N ALA A 115 -1.83 1.58 4.08
CA ALA A 115 -0.99 0.44 4.46
C ALA A 115 0.23 0.38 3.54
N HIS A 116 1.30 -0.21 4.04
CA HIS A 116 2.48 -0.50 3.25
C HIS A 116 2.67 -2.00 3.15
N PRO A 117 2.99 -2.55 1.97
CA PRO A 117 3.32 -3.95 1.85
C PRO A 117 4.58 -4.24 2.68
N ARG A 118 4.60 -5.43 3.27
CA ARG A 118 5.78 -5.89 3.99
C ARG A 118 6.83 -6.33 2.97
N MET A 119 7.99 -5.68 2.98
CA MET A 119 9.12 -6.07 2.14
C MET A 119 9.63 -7.44 2.56
N VAL A 120 9.97 -8.27 1.59
CA VAL A 120 10.52 -9.62 1.80
C VAL A 120 12.04 -9.57 1.98
N GLY A 121 12.70 -8.59 1.32
CA GLY A 121 14.14 -8.34 1.41
C GLY A 121 14.99 -9.10 0.40
N PHE A 122 14.42 -9.57 -0.71
CA PHE A 122 15.23 -10.19 -1.77
C PHE A 122 15.96 -9.13 -2.62
N GLN A 123 17.06 -9.54 -3.21
CA GLN A 123 17.89 -8.64 -4.03
C GLN A 123 17.10 -8.11 -5.24
N GLY A 124 17.03 -6.79 -5.38
CA GLY A 124 16.33 -6.12 -6.47
C GLY A 124 14.85 -5.80 -6.18
N GLU A 125 14.31 -6.17 -5.01
CA GLU A 125 12.90 -5.96 -4.67
C GLU A 125 12.50 -4.49 -4.83
N GLU A 126 13.25 -3.57 -4.24
CA GLU A 126 12.98 -2.14 -4.34
C GLU A 126 13.27 -1.58 -5.74
N GLN A 127 14.35 -2.03 -6.36
CA GLN A 127 14.78 -1.58 -7.69
C GLN A 127 13.72 -1.89 -8.77
N PHE A 128 13.05 -3.04 -8.66
CA PHE A 128 12.06 -3.51 -9.64
C PHE A 128 10.62 -3.26 -9.21
N ARG A 129 10.39 -2.57 -8.11
CA ARG A 129 9.06 -2.18 -7.65
C ARG A 129 8.34 -1.36 -8.73
N GLY A 130 7.13 -1.79 -9.11
CA GLY A 130 6.36 -1.22 -10.23
C GLY A 130 6.91 -1.53 -11.63
N ARG A 131 7.98 -2.33 -11.75
CA ARG A 131 8.60 -2.73 -13.02
C ARG A 131 8.95 -4.22 -13.06
N GLY A 132 8.12 -5.06 -12.45
CA GLY A 132 8.31 -6.50 -12.35
C GLY A 132 8.11 -7.06 -10.95
N VAL A 133 8.20 -6.22 -9.93
CA VAL A 133 7.81 -6.54 -8.55
C VAL A 133 6.55 -5.76 -8.20
N ALA A 134 5.51 -6.46 -7.79
CA ALA A 134 4.20 -5.91 -7.43
C ALA A 134 3.72 -6.52 -6.11
N TYR A 135 2.82 -5.83 -5.42
CA TYR A 135 2.29 -6.24 -4.12
C TYR A 135 0.75 -6.31 -4.12
N CYS A 136 0.13 -6.19 -5.27
CA CYS A 136 -1.32 -6.23 -5.42
C CYS A 136 -1.68 -6.93 -6.73
N ALA A 137 -2.14 -8.15 -6.65
CA ALA A 137 -2.50 -8.91 -7.85
C ALA A 137 -3.69 -8.31 -8.60
N THR A 138 -4.68 -7.80 -7.88
CA THR A 138 -5.88 -7.17 -8.48
C THR A 138 -5.57 -5.83 -9.15
N CYS A 139 -4.51 -5.13 -8.71
CA CYS A 139 -4.11 -3.86 -9.29
C CYS A 139 -3.23 -4.06 -10.53
N ASP A 140 -2.29 -5.00 -10.44
CA ASP A 140 -1.17 -5.12 -11.37
C ASP A 140 -1.21 -6.40 -12.22
N GLY A 141 -2.15 -7.32 -11.97
CA GLY A 141 -2.19 -8.65 -12.59
C GLY A 141 -2.20 -8.62 -14.11
N GLU A 142 -2.87 -7.65 -14.72
CA GLU A 142 -2.93 -7.50 -16.17
C GLU A 142 -1.55 -7.27 -16.83
N PHE A 143 -0.61 -6.58 -16.13
CA PHE A 143 0.76 -6.37 -16.64
C PHE A 143 1.58 -7.66 -16.74
N PHE A 144 1.12 -8.72 -16.08
CA PHE A 144 1.75 -10.04 -16.10
C PHE A 144 1.09 -11.01 -17.08
N THR A 145 0.23 -10.54 -17.98
CA THR A 145 -0.45 -11.38 -18.97
C THR A 145 0.56 -12.18 -19.80
N GLY A 146 0.38 -13.50 -19.82
CA GLY A 146 1.21 -14.44 -20.56
C GLY A 146 2.61 -14.70 -19.98
N LYS A 147 2.93 -14.12 -18.81
CA LYS A 147 4.24 -14.26 -18.16
C LYS A 147 4.22 -15.37 -17.11
N ASP A 148 5.41 -15.86 -16.75
CA ASP A 148 5.62 -16.70 -15.56
C ASP A 148 5.80 -15.78 -14.36
N VAL A 149 5.00 -16.02 -13.34
CA VAL A 149 4.95 -15.17 -12.15
C VAL A 149 5.37 -15.98 -10.91
N PHE A 150 6.22 -15.39 -10.09
CA PHE A 150 6.55 -15.92 -8.77
C PHE A 150 5.81 -15.12 -7.71
N VAL A 151 5.12 -15.83 -6.81
CA VAL A 151 4.46 -15.25 -5.64
C VAL A 151 5.22 -15.68 -4.40
N VAL A 152 5.71 -14.72 -3.62
CA VAL A 152 6.52 -15.00 -2.43
C VAL A 152 5.66 -14.91 -1.18
N GLY A 153 5.49 -16.02 -0.49
CA GLY A 153 4.75 -16.15 0.76
C GLY A 153 3.85 -17.38 0.79
N GLY A 154 3.44 -17.80 1.99
CA GLY A 154 2.52 -18.93 2.23
C GLY A 154 1.24 -18.55 2.96
N GLY A 155 0.96 -17.24 3.12
CA GLY A 155 -0.22 -16.76 3.80
C GLY A 155 -1.47 -16.67 2.90
N PHE A 156 -2.57 -16.20 3.49
CA PHE A 156 -3.86 -16.05 2.81
C PHE A 156 -3.74 -15.24 1.51
N ALA A 157 -3.11 -14.06 1.56
CA ALA A 157 -2.93 -13.21 0.38
C ALA A 157 -2.16 -13.93 -0.73
N ALA A 158 -1.07 -14.61 -0.41
CA ALA A 158 -0.27 -15.33 -1.40
C ALA A 158 -1.07 -16.44 -2.11
N ALA A 159 -1.86 -17.20 -1.37
CA ALA A 159 -2.68 -18.28 -1.93
C ALA A 159 -3.82 -17.72 -2.80
N GLU A 160 -4.60 -16.75 -2.28
CA GLU A 160 -5.75 -16.17 -2.98
C GLU A 160 -5.33 -15.36 -4.22
N GLU A 161 -4.30 -14.51 -4.08
CA GLU A 161 -3.80 -13.71 -5.20
C GLU A 161 -3.14 -14.56 -6.27
N SER A 162 -2.53 -15.69 -5.91
CA SER A 162 -2.02 -16.66 -6.89
C SER A 162 -3.13 -17.24 -7.75
N VAL A 163 -4.24 -17.63 -7.17
CA VAL A 163 -5.42 -18.09 -7.92
C VAL A 163 -5.95 -16.99 -8.82
N PHE A 164 -6.01 -15.75 -8.33
CA PHE A 164 -6.44 -14.62 -9.14
C PHE A 164 -5.51 -14.38 -10.34
N LEU A 165 -4.20 -14.44 -10.14
CA LEU A 165 -3.18 -14.23 -11.18
C LEU A 165 -3.26 -15.26 -12.33
N THR A 166 -3.80 -16.45 -12.10
CA THR A 166 -3.96 -17.46 -13.16
C THR A 166 -4.86 -17.01 -14.33
N LYS A 167 -5.67 -15.96 -14.11
CA LYS A 167 -6.49 -15.33 -15.16
C LYS A 167 -5.63 -14.61 -16.22
N TYR A 168 -4.44 -14.20 -15.85
CA TYR A 168 -3.54 -13.41 -16.67
C TYR A 168 -2.23 -14.15 -16.97
N ALA A 169 -1.59 -14.68 -15.94
CA ALA A 169 -0.30 -15.34 -16.04
C ALA A 169 -0.38 -16.65 -16.83
N ARG A 170 0.71 -16.99 -17.49
CA ARG A 170 0.90 -18.31 -18.12
C ARG A 170 1.06 -19.40 -17.06
N GLN A 171 1.90 -19.12 -16.06
CA GLN A 171 2.20 -19.99 -14.92
C GLN A 171 2.42 -19.16 -13.69
N VAL A 172 1.97 -19.64 -12.54
CA VAL A 172 2.22 -19.04 -11.23
C VAL A 172 2.99 -20.02 -10.36
N THR A 173 4.09 -19.58 -9.77
CA THR A 173 4.88 -20.38 -8.83
C THR A 173 4.85 -19.72 -7.45
N ILE A 174 4.29 -20.37 -6.46
CA ILE A 174 4.26 -19.89 -5.07
C ILE A 174 5.51 -20.38 -4.35
N LEU A 175 6.28 -19.45 -3.79
CA LEU A 175 7.47 -19.72 -2.99
C LEU A 175 7.11 -19.62 -1.50
N ILE A 176 7.03 -20.73 -0.80
CA ILE A 176 6.63 -20.81 0.61
C ILE A 176 7.88 -21.06 1.45
N ARG A 177 8.13 -20.19 2.43
CA ARG A 177 9.27 -20.30 3.34
C ARG A 177 9.03 -21.31 4.48
N GLU A 178 7.82 -21.39 4.94
CA GLU A 178 7.37 -22.31 5.99
C GLU A 178 7.20 -23.73 5.41
N ASP A 179 7.00 -24.73 6.28
CA ASP A 179 6.79 -26.11 5.86
C ASP A 179 5.50 -26.34 5.07
N ASP A 180 4.56 -25.40 5.18
CA ASP A 180 3.29 -25.41 4.47
C ASP A 180 2.66 -23.99 4.45
N PHE A 181 1.49 -23.87 3.80
CA PHE A 181 0.66 -22.67 3.87
C PHE A 181 0.23 -22.37 5.31
N THR A 182 0.23 -21.09 5.65
CA THR A 182 -0.22 -20.57 6.97
C THR A 182 -1.63 -19.99 6.94
N CYS A 183 -2.38 -20.24 5.86
CA CYS A 183 -3.78 -19.83 5.70
C CYS A 183 -4.76 -20.98 5.95
N ALA A 184 -6.07 -20.69 5.84
CA ALA A 184 -7.10 -21.72 5.93
C ALA A 184 -6.92 -22.81 4.86
N GLN A 185 -7.18 -24.06 5.22
CA GLN A 185 -6.98 -25.22 4.37
C GLN A 185 -7.68 -25.08 3.01
N ALA A 186 -8.93 -24.60 3.01
CA ALA A 186 -9.70 -24.42 1.78
C ALA A 186 -9.03 -23.44 0.79
N THR A 187 -8.38 -22.39 1.30
CA THR A 187 -7.64 -21.42 0.47
C THR A 187 -6.35 -22.04 -0.08
N ALA A 188 -5.64 -22.79 0.77
CA ALA A 188 -4.45 -23.52 0.36
C ALA A 188 -4.75 -24.58 -0.71
N ASP A 189 -5.83 -25.34 -0.53
CA ASP A 189 -6.26 -26.38 -1.46
C ASP A 189 -6.68 -25.81 -2.81
N ALA A 190 -7.33 -24.66 -2.83
CA ALA A 190 -7.66 -23.95 -4.07
C ALA A 190 -6.40 -23.60 -4.88
N ALA A 191 -5.35 -23.13 -4.21
CA ALA A 191 -4.08 -22.84 -4.87
C ALA A 191 -3.36 -24.13 -5.32
N ARG A 192 -3.29 -25.16 -4.48
CA ARG A 192 -2.59 -26.43 -4.80
C ARG A 192 -3.24 -27.20 -5.94
N SER A 193 -4.55 -27.18 -6.04
CA SER A 193 -5.29 -27.95 -7.05
C SER A 193 -5.37 -27.26 -8.41
N HIS A 194 -4.91 -26.02 -8.53
CA HIS A 194 -5.01 -25.27 -9.76
C HIS A 194 -3.92 -25.64 -10.75
N GLU A 195 -4.27 -26.02 -11.98
CA GLU A 195 -3.37 -26.50 -13.04
C GLU A 195 -2.21 -25.55 -13.39
N LYS A 196 -2.44 -24.24 -13.27
CA LYS A 196 -1.42 -23.21 -13.55
C LYS A 196 -0.59 -22.83 -12.32
N ILE A 197 -0.78 -23.49 -11.17
CA ILE A 197 -0.06 -23.13 -9.94
C ILE A 197 0.90 -24.26 -9.55
N THR A 198 2.14 -23.90 -9.28
CA THR A 198 3.15 -24.78 -8.68
C THR A 198 3.54 -24.22 -7.31
N CYS A 199 3.50 -25.05 -6.27
CA CYS A 199 3.94 -24.66 -4.93
C CYS A 199 5.34 -25.21 -4.68
N LEU A 200 6.29 -24.35 -4.33
CA LEU A 200 7.66 -24.71 -3.96
C LEU A 200 7.92 -24.33 -2.51
N LEU A 201 8.29 -25.30 -1.70
CA LEU A 201 8.75 -25.08 -0.34
C LEU A 201 10.21 -24.59 -0.37
N TYR A 202 10.48 -23.44 0.22
CA TYR A 202 11.81 -22.83 0.24
C TYR A 202 12.81 -23.56 1.16
N THR A 203 12.33 -24.52 1.95
CA THR A 203 13.14 -25.40 2.81
C THR A 203 13.89 -26.48 2.05
N SER A 204 13.63 -26.65 0.75
CA SER A 204 14.45 -27.52 -0.08
C SER A 204 15.82 -26.88 -0.26
N PRO A 205 16.93 -27.54 0.17
CA PRO A 205 18.26 -26.96 0.06
C PRO A 205 18.57 -26.68 -1.41
N SER A 206 18.77 -25.39 -1.71
CA SER A 206 19.29 -24.99 -3.00
C SER A 206 20.70 -25.55 -3.18
N PRO A 207 21.12 -25.95 -4.38
CA PRO A 207 22.53 -26.33 -4.62
C PRO A 207 23.52 -25.25 -4.14
N ARG A 208 23.13 -23.99 -4.06
CA ARG A 208 23.94 -22.88 -3.51
C ARG A 208 24.06 -22.93 -1.98
N ASP A 209 23.06 -23.45 -1.27
CA ASP A 209 23.09 -23.57 0.19
C ASP A 209 24.01 -24.70 0.62
N LEU A 210 24.13 -25.76 -0.20
CA LEU A 210 25.09 -26.84 -0.01
C LEU A 210 26.55 -26.38 -0.12
N TRP A 211 26.82 -25.31 -0.85
CA TRP A 211 28.17 -24.72 -0.95
C TRP A 211 28.55 -23.94 0.30
N ARG A 212 27.60 -23.22 0.92
CA ARG A 212 27.83 -22.48 2.16
C ARG A 212 28.12 -23.37 3.35
N SER A 213 27.50 -24.52 3.43
CA SER A 213 27.74 -25.50 4.51
C SER A 213 29.07 -26.25 4.39
N ARG A 214 29.76 -26.13 3.28
CA ARG A 214 31.07 -26.81 3.03
C ARG A 214 32.29 -25.87 3.17
N MET A 215 32.10 -24.62 3.52
CA MET A 215 33.25 -23.76 3.86
C MET A 215 33.77 -24.16 5.25
N PRO A 216 35.03 -24.55 5.39
CA PRO A 216 35.63 -24.76 6.71
C PRO A 216 35.62 -23.42 7.43
N SER A 217 35.14 -23.39 8.68
CA SER A 217 35.38 -22.28 9.56
C SER A 217 36.90 -22.11 9.64
N SER A 218 37.42 -21.01 9.06
CA SER A 218 38.80 -20.61 9.25
C SER A 218 39.03 -20.38 10.74
N ALA A 219 39.88 -21.17 11.33
CA ALA A 219 40.43 -20.99 12.65
C ALA A 219 41.21 -19.66 12.76
#